data_4216483bedd4babc4491ff0046d57a8a
#
_entry.id   4216483bedd4babc4491ff0046d57a8a
#
_cell.length_a   1.000
_cell.length_b   1.000
_cell.length_c   1.000
_cell.angle_alpha   90.00
_cell.angle_beta   90.00
_cell.angle_gamma   90.00
#
_symmetry.space_group_name_H-M   'P 1'
#
loop_
_entity.id
_entity.type
_entity.pdbx_description
1 polymer ?
#
loop_
_entity_poly.entity_id
_entity_poly.type
_entity_poly.pdbx_seq_one_letter_code
_entity_poly.pdbx_strand_id
1 'polypeptide(L)'
;MPNFKKLSIIIVNYQSELYLQKCLASLFRFNPGIDFEIVVVNNDEKEKLEKTKEKFPSVVLINSPQNNGFGAACNLGVRHAKGDLLFFLNPDTEVLSDNLSILLDRFVENKKIGVLGPKLVTMEGKTQPWCAGKDFSFWELIKNNFGVIASRKIWESENETQADWVSGAALFVRQELFDKIGGFDEKFFMYGEDIDLCRRIREEKYEVRFCPQVSILHLGGKSQRNFLEQKRQYFKSLCYYLKKTVFRKKPYGNI
;
A
#
# COMPACT_ATOMS: atom_id res chain seq x y z
N MET A 1 6.96 18.78 18.66
CA MET A 1 6.53 18.28 17.34
C MET A 1 6.72 16.78 17.34
N PRO A 2 5.78 15.96 16.95
CA PRO A 2 6.06 14.55 16.73
C PRO A 2 6.91 14.45 15.46
N ASN A 3 8.22 14.47 15.65
CA ASN A 3 9.14 14.28 14.54
C ASN A 3 9.24 12.77 14.32
N PHE A 4 8.71 12.29 13.21
CA PHE A 4 9.14 10.98 12.72
C PHE A 4 10.66 11.02 12.58
N LYS A 5 11.33 10.03 13.14
CA LYS A 5 12.80 9.97 13.10
C LYS A 5 13.27 9.31 11.82
N LYS A 6 12.47 8.33 11.34
CA LYS A 6 12.87 7.51 10.21
C LYS A 6 11.66 6.97 9.43
N LEU A 7 11.80 6.91 8.11
CA LEU A 7 10.86 6.27 7.19
C LEU A 7 11.39 4.90 6.78
N SER A 8 10.60 3.84 6.92
CA SER A 8 10.91 2.54 6.34
C SER A 8 10.07 2.31 5.09
N ILE A 9 10.73 2.19 3.94
CA ILE A 9 10.09 1.90 2.66
C ILE A 9 10.14 0.39 2.44
N ILE A 10 8.98 -0.25 2.38
CA ILE A 10 8.84 -1.70 2.24
C ILE A 10 8.41 -2.01 0.81
N ILE A 11 9.21 -2.77 0.08
CA ILE A 11 8.95 -3.15 -1.31
C ILE A 11 8.94 -4.67 -1.41
N VAL A 12 7.88 -5.24 -1.99
CA VAL A 12 7.79 -6.68 -2.24
C VAL A 12 8.09 -6.95 -3.71
N ASN A 13 9.16 -7.69 -3.97
CA ASN A 13 9.50 -8.13 -5.33
C ASN A 13 8.94 -9.52 -5.60
N TYR A 14 8.30 -9.68 -6.75
CA TYR A 14 7.95 -10.98 -7.32
C TYR A 14 8.06 -10.91 -8.84
N GLN A 15 9.07 -11.55 -9.42
CA GLN A 15 9.33 -11.59 -10.86
C GLN A 15 9.39 -10.21 -11.54
N SER A 16 9.95 -9.21 -10.85
CA SER A 16 9.90 -7.81 -11.31
C SER A 16 11.21 -7.04 -11.09
N GLU A 17 12.37 -7.71 -11.07
CA GLU A 17 13.68 -7.09 -10.76
C GLU A 17 13.97 -5.84 -11.58
N LEU A 18 13.66 -5.83 -12.89
CA LEU A 18 13.88 -4.66 -13.75
C LEU A 18 13.07 -3.44 -13.31
N TYR A 19 11.82 -3.64 -12.90
CA TYR A 19 10.97 -2.58 -12.38
C TYR A 19 11.42 -2.14 -11.00
N LEU A 20 11.76 -3.09 -10.13
CA LEU A 20 12.33 -2.83 -8.81
C LEU A 20 13.55 -1.91 -8.91
N GLN A 21 14.48 -2.16 -9.84
CA GLN A 21 15.65 -1.30 -10.03
C GLN A 21 15.30 0.13 -10.45
N LYS A 22 14.25 0.34 -11.25
CA LYS A 22 13.75 1.67 -11.62
C LYS A 22 13.10 2.36 -10.41
N CYS A 23 12.29 1.64 -9.66
CA CYS A 23 11.67 2.10 -8.42
C CYS A 23 12.75 2.59 -7.43
N LEU A 24 13.76 1.75 -7.15
CA LEU A 24 14.87 2.09 -6.28
C LEU A 24 15.64 3.31 -6.78
N ALA A 25 15.96 3.37 -8.07
CA ALA A 25 16.64 4.52 -8.65
C ALA A 25 15.85 5.83 -8.46
N SER A 26 14.52 5.78 -8.58
CA SER A 26 13.66 6.94 -8.33
C SER A 26 13.68 7.37 -6.87
N LEU A 27 13.65 6.43 -5.92
CA LEU A 27 13.70 6.71 -4.47
C LEU A 27 15.05 7.33 -4.05
N PHE A 28 16.17 6.87 -4.61
CA PHE A 28 17.49 7.47 -4.33
C PHE A 28 17.69 8.83 -5.01
N ARG A 29 16.94 9.12 -6.08
CA ARG A 29 16.96 10.44 -6.73
C ARG A 29 16.24 11.50 -5.90
N PHE A 30 15.12 11.14 -5.28
CA PHE A 30 14.24 12.06 -4.57
C PHE A 30 14.32 11.84 -3.07
N ASN A 31 14.90 12.82 -2.37
CA ASN A 31 15.02 12.77 -0.91
C ASN A 31 13.65 13.03 -0.26
N PRO A 32 13.13 12.11 0.57
CA PRO A 32 11.87 12.34 1.29
C PRO A 32 11.93 13.42 2.39
N GLY A 33 13.09 14.02 2.61
CA GLY A 33 13.26 15.08 3.63
C GLY A 33 13.45 14.56 5.06
N ILE A 34 13.62 13.25 5.24
CA ILE A 34 13.86 12.59 6.53
C ILE A 34 14.81 11.39 6.32
N ASP A 35 15.41 10.90 7.41
CA ASP A 35 16.18 9.64 7.35
C ASP A 35 15.27 8.49 6.89
N PHE A 36 15.77 7.68 5.97
CA PHE A 36 15.01 6.56 5.45
C PHE A 36 15.85 5.31 5.25
N GLU A 37 15.19 4.19 5.24
CA GLU A 37 15.73 2.90 4.82
C GLU A 37 14.79 2.24 3.82
N ILE A 38 15.34 1.36 3.00
CA ILE A 38 14.57 0.56 2.06
C ILE A 38 14.76 -0.92 2.42
N VAL A 39 13.64 -1.60 2.63
CA VAL A 39 13.58 -3.04 2.87
C VAL A 39 12.89 -3.69 1.69
N VAL A 40 13.61 -4.46 0.92
CA VAL A 40 13.07 -5.25 -0.20
C VAL A 40 12.87 -6.68 0.25
N VAL A 41 11.64 -7.17 0.16
CA VAL A 41 11.32 -8.57 0.38
C VAL A 41 11.21 -9.26 -0.98
N ASN A 42 12.15 -10.12 -1.28
CA ASN A 42 12.10 -10.97 -2.46
C ASN A 42 11.17 -12.15 -2.19
N ASN A 43 10.01 -12.13 -2.80
CA ASN A 43 8.95 -13.13 -2.64
C ASN A 43 8.98 -14.19 -3.77
N ASP A 44 10.07 -14.21 -4.56
CA ASP A 44 10.32 -15.21 -5.60
C ASP A 44 11.47 -16.13 -5.19
N GLU A 45 11.21 -17.42 -5.10
CA GLU A 45 12.20 -18.43 -4.73
C GLU A 45 13.28 -18.62 -5.81
N LYS A 46 12.99 -18.27 -7.05
CA LYS A 46 13.86 -18.51 -8.21
C LYS A 46 14.79 -17.33 -8.52
N GLU A 47 14.34 -16.12 -8.24
CA GLU A 47 15.09 -14.89 -8.51
C GLU A 47 15.87 -14.45 -7.27
N LYS A 48 17.18 -14.28 -7.36
CA LYS A 48 18.02 -13.94 -6.20
C LYS A 48 18.32 -12.47 -6.03
N LEU A 49 17.93 -11.62 -6.98
CA LEU A 49 18.12 -10.15 -6.98
C LEU A 49 19.61 -9.72 -6.80
N GLU A 50 20.56 -10.50 -7.31
CA GLU A 50 21.99 -10.23 -7.14
C GLU A 50 22.39 -8.91 -7.79
N LYS A 51 21.88 -8.62 -9.00
CA LYS A 51 22.13 -7.34 -9.71
C LYS A 51 21.57 -6.15 -8.93
N THR A 52 20.42 -6.32 -8.30
CA THR A 52 19.82 -5.29 -7.46
C THR A 52 20.67 -5.05 -6.22
N LYS A 53 21.17 -6.09 -5.57
CA LYS A 53 22.06 -5.99 -4.41
C LYS A 53 23.39 -5.31 -4.74
N GLU A 54 23.98 -5.62 -5.88
CA GLU A 54 25.22 -4.97 -6.34
C GLU A 54 25.00 -3.48 -6.62
N LYS A 55 23.89 -3.14 -7.29
CA LYS A 55 23.59 -1.76 -7.69
C LYS A 55 23.14 -0.88 -6.53
N PHE A 56 22.47 -1.46 -5.53
CA PHE A 56 21.90 -0.76 -4.38
C PHE A 56 22.32 -1.41 -3.05
N PRO A 57 23.61 -1.34 -2.66
CA PRO A 57 24.15 -2.06 -1.50
C PRO A 57 23.58 -1.60 -0.16
N SER A 58 23.00 -0.40 -0.08
CA SER A 58 22.35 0.12 1.13
C SER A 58 20.94 -0.43 1.37
N VAL A 59 20.36 -1.12 0.39
CA VAL A 59 19.04 -1.74 0.52
C VAL A 59 19.13 -3.02 1.35
N VAL A 60 18.25 -3.16 2.34
CA VAL A 60 18.09 -4.40 3.12
C VAL A 60 17.29 -5.38 2.27
N LEU A 61 17.95 -6.44 1.80
CA LEU A 61 17.32 -7.49 1.00
C LEU A 61 17.00 -8.71 1.84
N ILE A 62 15.73 -9.12 1.85
CA ILE A 62 15.23 -10.29 2.58
C ILE A 62 14.62 -11.26 1.58
N ASN A 63 15.08 -12.53 1.61
CA ASN A 63 14.44 -13.57 0.82
C ASN A 63 13.32 -14.24 1.64
N SER A 64 12.10 -14.21 1.11
CA SER A 64 11.01 -14.98 1.69
C SER A 64 11.23 -16.48 1.42
N PRO A 65 11.01 -17.36 2.40
CA PRO A 65 11.20 -18.79 2.19
C PRO A 65 10.21 -19.38 1.17
N GLN A 66 9.08 -18.72 0.99
CA GLN A 66 8.03 -19.08 0.03
C GLN A 66 7.12 -17.89 -0.28
N ASN A 67 6.40 -17.95 -1.40
CA ASN A 67 5.43 -16.92 -1.74
C ASN A 67 4.11 -17.12 -0.97
N ASN A 68 3.96 -16.41 0.12
CA ASN A 68 2.74 -16.37 0.94
C ASN A 68 1.80 -15.21 0.61
N GLY A 69 2.05 -14.50 -0.50
CA GLY A 69 1.28 -13.34 -0.93
C GLY A 69 1.85 -12.01 -0.48
N PHE A 70 1.22 -10.93 -0.92
CA PHE A 70 1.71 -9.56 -0.74
C PHE A 70 1.71 -9.14 0.72
N GLY A 71 0.57 -9.30 1.43
CA GLY A 71 0.45 -8.88 2.83
C GLY A 71 1.43 -9.60 3.76
N ALA A 72 1.62 -10.92 3.57
CA ALA A 72 2.60 -11.70 4.35
C ALA A 72 4.04 -11.23 4.11
N ALA A 73 4.38 -10.92 2.85
CA ALA A 73 5.70 -10.39 2.51
C ALA A 73 5.90 -8.97 3.08
N CYS A 74 4.88 -8.10 3.05
CA CYS A 74 4.92 -6.81 3.72
C CYS A 74 5.17 -6.96 5.23
N ASN A 75 4.44 -7.85 5.91
CA ASN A 75 4.65 -8.14 7.33
C ASN A 75 6.08 -8.63 7.61
N LEU A 76 6.64 -9.48 6.73
CA LEU A 76 8.02 -9.91 6.83
C LEU A 76 8.97 -8.71 6.73
N GLY A 77 8.77 -7.81 5.78
CA GLY A 77 9.57 -6.60 5.62
C GLY A 77 9.52 -5.70 6.85
N VAL A 78 8.33 -5.49 7.42
CA VAL A 78 8.14 -4.66 8.62
C VAL A 78 8.87 -5.21 9.83
N ARG A 79 9.01 -6.52 10.00
CA ARG A 79 9.81 -7.11 11.09
C ARG A 79 11.29 -6.70 11.06
N HIS A 80 11.79 -6.23 9.93
CA HIS A 80 13.16 -5.74 9.74
C HIS A 80 13.24 -4.21 9.64
N ALA A 81 12.09 -3.53 9.63
CA ALA A 81 11.99 -2.07 9.60
C ALA A 81 12.35 -1.45 10.95
N LYS A 82 12.92 -0.24 10.90
CA LYS A 82 13.34 0.55 12.07
C LYS A 82 12.70 1.93 12.11
N GLY A 83 11.89 2.27 11.10
CA GLY A 83 11.20 3.54 10.98
C GLY A 83 9.95 3.56 11.84
N ASP A 84 9.57 4.75 12.28
CA ASP A 84 8.31 5.03 12.98
C ASP A 84 7.16 5.38 12.03
N LEU A 85 7.48 5.51 10.74
CA LEU A 85 6.53 5.58 9.64
C LEU A 85 6.89 4.53 8.58
N LEU A 86 5.89 3.80 8.10
CA LEU A 86 6.04 2.80 7.06
C LEU A 86 5.49 3.34 5.74
N PHE A 87 6.18 3.05 4.65
CA PHE A 87 5.72 3.30 3.30
C PHE A 87 5.77 2.00 2.49
N PHE A 88 4.62 1.38 2.27
CA PHE A 88 4.48 0.26 1.35
C PHE A 88 4.45 0.78 -0.07
N LEU A 89 5.29 0.20 -0.92
CA LEU A 89 5.47 0.64 -2.30
C LEU A 89 5.63 -0.57 -3.23
N ASN A 90 4.89 -0.59 -4.33
CA ASN A 90 5.05 -1.63 -5.33
C ASN A 90 6.36 -1.48 -6.10
N PRO A 91 6.98 -2.58 -6.55
CA PRO A 91 8.23 -2.54 -7.31
C PRO A 91 8.09 -1.94 -8.72
N ASP A 92 6.86 -1.86 -9.25
CA ASP A 92 6.55 -1.27 -10.56
C ASP A 92 6.03 0.17 -10.45
N THR A 93 6.52 0.90 -9.43
CA THR A 93 6.26 2.33 -9.23
C THR A 93 7.52 3.16 -9.44
N GLU A 94 7.34 4.44 -9.74
CA GLU A 94 8.44 5.43 -9.77
C GLU A 94 7.98 6.73 -9.10
N VAL A 95 8.80 7.26 -8.19
CA VAL A 95 8.61 8.59 -7.60
C VAL A 95 8.97 9.62 -8.66
N LEU A 96 8.08 10.59 -8.89
CA LEU A 96 8.21 11.56 -9.99
C LEU A 96 8.82 12.89 -9.59
N SER A 97 8.81 13.23 -8.30
CA SER A 97 9.23 14.54 -7.79
C SER A 97 9.63 14.50 -6.31
N ASP A 98 10.32 15.56 -5.86
CA ASP A 98 10.81 15.72 -4.47
C ASP A 98 9.71 16.10 -3.45
N ASN A 99 8.46 15.79 -3.75
CA ASN A 99 7.32 16.23 -2.92
C ASN A 99 6.80 15.18 -1.94
N LEU A 100 7.53 14.10 -1.71
CA LEU A 100 7.15 13.09 -0.69
C LEU A 100 7.07 13.68 0.71
N SER A 101 7.85 14.74 1.00
CA SER A 101 7.78 15.45 2.27
C SER A 101 6.39 15.99 2.60
N ILE A 102 5.58 16.34 1.59
CA ILE A 102 4.18 16.77 1.79
C ILE A 102 3.39 15.70 2.55
N LEU A 103 3.59 14.41 2.23
CA LEU A 103 2.90 13.32 2.92
C LEU A 103 3.34 13.21 4.38
N LEU A 104 4.63 13.44 4.65
CA LEU A 104 5.18 13.41 6.01
C LEU A 104 4.62 14.57 6.83
N ASP A 105 4.55 15.76 6.25
CA ASP A 105 4.01 16.96 6.90
C ASP A 105 2.55 16.75 7.31
N ARG A 106 1.74 16.09 6.46
CA ARG A 106 0.34 15.77 6.79
C ARG A 106 0.20 14.91 8.04
N PHE A 107 1.09 13.91 8.21
CA PHE A 107 1.11 13.10 9.44
C PHE A 107 1.52 13.91 10.68
N VAL A 108 2.37 14.92 10.52
CA VAL A 108 2.78 15.81 11.62
C VAL A 108 1.65 16.77 11.98
N GLU A 109 1.02 17.38 10.97
CA GLU A 109 -0.08 18.36 11.13
C GLU A 109 -1.35 17.73 11.72
N ASN A 110 -1.67 16.51 11.31
CA ASN A 110 -2.89 15.83 11.78
C ASN A 110 -2.59 14.43 12.36
N LYS A 111 -2.57 14.35 13.69
CA LYS A 111 -2.32 13.10 14.43
C LYS A 111 -3.43 12.05 14.25
N LYS A 112 -4.59 12.44 13.72
CA LYS A 112 -5.68 11.50 13.43
C LYS A 112 -5.45 10.73 12.13
N ILE A 113 -4.55 11.19 11.25
CA ILE A 113 -4.20 10.44 10.05
C ILE A 113 -3.46 9.17 10.46
N GLY A 114 -4.07 8.03 10.20
CA GLY A 114 -3.47 6.71 10.39
C GLY A 114 -2.85 6.18 9.11
N VAL A 115 -3.51 6.43 7.97
CA VAL A 115 -3.07 6.01 6.64
C VAL A 115 -3.20 7.17 5.67
N LEU A 116 -2.23 7.26 4.74
CA LEU A 116 -2.24 8.24 3.67
C LEU A 116 -1.74 7.62 2.36
N GLY A 117 -2.47 7.83 1.26
CA GLY A 117 -2.10 7.38 -0.07
C GLY A 117 -1.93 8.54 -1.03
N PRO A 118 -0.84 8.57 -1.84
CA PRO A 118 -0.67 9.51 -2.93
C PRO A 118 -1.57 9.16 -4.13
N LYS A 119 -1.64 10.07 -5.10
CA LYS A 119 -2.22 9.81 -6.40
C LYS A 119 -1.33 8.83 -7.18
N LEU A 120 -1.92 7.73 -7.66
CA LEU A 120 -1.26 6.88 -8.63
C LEU A 120 -1.59 7.37 -10.04
N VAL A 121 -0.57 7.46 -10.88
CA VAL A 121 -0.72 7.89 -12.28
C VAL A 121 -0.18 6.85 -13.24
N THR A 122 -0.78 6.78 -14.43
CA THR A 122 -0.30 5.95 -15.54
C THR A 122 0.87 6.62 -16.26
N MET A 123 1.49 5.94 -17.21
CA MET A 123 2.54 6.52 -18.06
C MET A 123 2.07 7.74 -18.86
N GLU A 124 0.78 7.82 -19.16
CA GLU A 124 0.17 8.97 -19.85
C GLU A 124 -0.18 10.12 -18.89
N GLY A 125 0.21 10.02 -17.60
CA GLY A 125 -0.07 11.04 -16.57
C GLY A 125 -1.52 11.09 -16.10
N LYS A 126 -2.36 10.12 -16.49
CA LYS A 126 -3.76 10.03 -16.03
C LYS A 126 -3.85 9.38 -14.66
N THR A 127 -4.77 9.85 -13.83
CA THR A 127 -5.06 9.18 -12.55
C THR A 127 -5.46 7.74 -12.79
N GLN A 128 -4.80 6.82 -12.09
CA GLN A 128 -5.15 5.41 -12.13
C GLN A 128 -6.45 5.19 -11.35
N PRO A 129 -7.48 4.59 -11.97
CA PRO A 129 -8.70 4.20 -11.24
C PRO A 129 -8.37 3.26 -10.08
N TRP A 130 -9.19 3.31 -9.04
CA TRP A 130 -9.06 2.43 -7.87
C TRP A 130 -7.75 2.60 -7.09
N CYS A 131 -7.13 3.79 -7.11
CA CYS A 131 -6.01 4.09 -6.21
C CYS A 131 -6.47 4.52 -4.81
N ALA A 132 -7.74 4.89 -4.65
CA ALA A 132 -8.39 5.19 -3.37
C ALA A 132 -9.90 5.00 -3.52
N GLY A 133 -10.65 4.81 -2.43
CA GLY A 133 -12.08 4.64 -2.58
C GLY A 133 -12.88 4.54 -1.30
N LYS A 134 -14.17 4.23 -1.48
CA LYS A 134 -15.11 3.85 -0.44
C LYS A 134 -15.06 2.36 -0.17
N ASP A 135 -15.39 1.97 1.05
CA ASP A 135 -15.39 0.58 1.49
C ASP A 135 -16.35 -0.28 0.64
N PHE A 136 -15.98 -1.53 0.42
CA PHE A 136 -16.81 -2.48 -0.31
C PHE A 136 -17.95 -2.97 0.57
N SER A 137 -19.09 -2.30 0.47
CA SER A 137 -20.36 -2.88 0.93
C SER A 137 -21.02 -3.69 -0.20
N PHE A 138 -21.91 -4.61 0.16
CA PHE A 138 -22.72 -5.35 -0.83
C PHE A 138 -23.45 -4.41 -1.79
N TRP A 139 -23.95 -3.29 -1.28
CA TRP A 139 -24.66 -2.28 -2.07
C TRP A 139 -23.72 -1.50 -3.00
N GLU A 140 -22.49 -1.21 -2.57
CA GLU A 140 -21.50 -0.56 -3.44
C GLU A 140 -21.06 -1.49 -4.59
N LEU A 141 -20.92 -2.80 -4.33
CA LEU A 141 -20.64 -3.77 -5.39
C LEU A 141 -21.77 -3.82 -6.44
N ILE A 142 -23.04 -3.77 -6.01
CA ILE A 142 -24.18 -3.70 -6.92
C ILE A 142 -24.11 -2.40 -7.73
N LYS A 143 -23.97 -1.23 -7.10
CA LYS A 143 -23.89 0.07 -7.78
C LYS A 143 -22.75 0.13 -8.79
N ASN A 144 -21.57 -0.41 -8.42
CA ASN A 144 -20.41 -0.45 -9.31
C ASN A 144 -20.68 -1.26 -10.58
N ASN A 145 -21.47 -2.36 -10.49
CA ASN A 145 -21.89 -3.12 -11.67
C ASN A 145 -22.86 -2.35 -12.58
N PHE A 146 -23.58 -1.37 -12.04
CA PHE A 146 -24.44 -0.45 -12.82
C PHE A 146 -23.72 0.84 -13.24
N GLY A 147 -22.37 0.90 -13.10
CA GLY A 147 -21.57 2.06 -13.52
C GLY A 147 -21.59 3.24 -12.54
N VAL A 148 -22.25 3.11 -11.39
CA VAL A 148 -22.27 4.15 -10.34
C VAL A 148 -21.10 3.92 -9.39
N ILE A 149 -19.94 4.45 -9.73
CA ILE A 149 -18.69 4.25 -8.96
C ILE A 149 -18.51 5.42 -8.00
N ALA A 150 -18.98 5.26 -6.75
CA ALA A 150 -18.85 6.29 -5.71
C ALA A 150 -17.40 6.66 -5.41
N SER A 151 -16.48 5.71 -5.50
CA SER A 151 -15.05 5.90 -5.29
C SER A 151 -14.41 6.84 -6.32
N ARG A 152 -15.02 7.02 -7.50
CA ARG A 152 -14.51 7.87 -8.57
C ARG A 152 -14.25 9.32 -8.11
N LYS A 153 -15.18 9.88 -7.32
CA LYS A 153 -15.06 11.24 -6.75
C LYS A 153 -13.84 11.40 -5.83
N ILE A 154 -13.30 10.30 -5.29
CA ILE A 154 -12.14 10.31 -4.42
C ILE A 154 -10.87 10.34 -5.25
N TRP A 155 -10.66 9.36 -6.16
CA TRP A 155 -9.41 9.31 -6.92
C TRP A 155 -9.30 10.39 -8.02
N GLU A 156 -10.42 11.01 -8.43
CA GLU A 156 -10.42 12.16 -9.33
C GLU A 156 -10.36 13.50 -8.58
N SER A 157 -10.34 13.48 -7.24
CA SER A 157 -10.21 14.71 -6.46
C SER A 157 -8.83 15.35 -6.66
N GLU A 158 -8.81 16.67 -6.78
CA GLU A 158 -7.58 17.47 -6.79
C GLU A 158 -7.18 17.95 -5.39
N ASN A 159 -8.08 17.79 -4.42
CA ASN A 159 -7.85 18.16 -3.02
C ASN A 159 -7.69 16.91 -2.16
N GLU A 160 -6.92 17.08 -1.06
CA GLU A 160 -6.84 16.04 -0.04
C GLU A 160 -8.24 15.64 0.44
N THR A 161 -8.53 14.35 0.40
CA THR A 161 -9.89 13.85 0.61
C THR A 161 -9.87 12.64 1.55
N GLN A 162 -10.86 12.56 2.42
CA GLN A 162 -11.07 11.38 3.23
C GLN A 162 -11.52 10.21 2.35
N ALA A 163 -10.82 9.10 2.51
CA ALA A 163 -11.12 7.84 1.84
C ALA A 163 -11.44 6.75 2.87
N ASP A 164 -12.04 5.66 2.43
CA ASP A 164 -12.18 4.48 3.28
C ASP A 164 -10.98 3.56 3.12
N TRP A 165 -10.31 3.61 1.97
CA TRP A 165 -9.07 2.89 1.69
C TRP A 165 -8.25 3.61 0.63
N VAL A 166 -6.95 3.32 0.62
CA VAL A 166 -6.00 3.70 -0.42
C VAL A 166 -5.21 2.46 -0.84
N SER A 167 -4.71 2.47 -2.09
CA SER A 167 -4.06 1.29 -2.67
C SER A 167 -2.73 0.96 -1.99
N GLY A 168 -2.52 -0.31 -1.71
CA GLY A 168 -1.25 -0.86 -1.23
C GLY A 168 -0.08 -0.68 -2.20
N ALA A 169 -0.34 -0.25 -3.44
CA ALA A 169 0.71 0.10 -4.39
C ALA A 169 1.56 1.29 -3.95
N ALA A 170 0.98 2.23 -3.16
CA ALA A 170 1.69 3.30 -2.46
C ALA A 170 0.87 3.74 -1.23
N LEU A 171 1.24 3.26 -0.04
CA LEU A 171 0.49 3.45 1.18
C LEU A 171 1.43 3.78 2.34
N PHE A 172 1.21 4.93 2.98
CA PHE A 172 1.89 5.33 4.22
C PHE A 172 1.02 4.98 5.42
N VAL A 173 1.66 4.48 6.49
CA VAL A 173 0.99 4.17 7.75
C VAL A 173 1.93 4.34 8.94
N ARG A 174 1.42 4.81 10.08
CA ARG A 174 2.19 4.86 11.33
C ARG A 174 2.55 3.44 11.77
N GLN A 175 3.82 3.21 12.11
CA GLN A 175 4.28 1.89 12.59
C GLN A 175 3.49 1.45 13.82
N GLU A 176 3.30 2.33 14.81
CA GLU A 176 2.55 2.03 16.03
C GLU A 176 1.12 1.52 15.77
N LEU A 177 0.44 2.07 14.73
CA LEU A 177 -0.90 1.61 14.36
C LEU A 177 -0.85 0.30 13.61
N PHE A 178 0.12 0.13 12.72
CA PHE A 178 0.33 -1.11 11.99
C PHE A 178 0.54 -2.27 12.98
N ASP A 179 1.39 -2.07 13.98
CA ASP A 179 1.67 -3.06 15.02
C ASP A 179 0.45 -3.33 15.90
N LYS A 180 -0.26 -2.25 16.31
CA LYS A 180 -1.46 -2.35 17.13
C LYS A 180 -2.55 -3.21 16.50
N ILE A 181 -2.75 -3.09 15.19
CA ILE A 181 -3.77 -3.88 14.47
C ILE A 181 -3.26 -5.25 13.99
N GLY A 182 -1.99 -5.59 14.26
CA GLY A 182 -1.36 -6.86 13.88
C GLY A 182 -0.96 -6.96 12.41
N GLY A 183 -0.70 -5.83 11.75
CA GLY A 183 -0.22 -5.79 10.37
C GLY A 183 -1.28 -6.15 9.33
N PHE A 184 -0.84 -6.61 8.16
CA PHE A 184 -1.72 -7.16 7.13
C PHE A 184 -2.28 -8.53 7.55
N ASP A 185 -3.53 -8.82 7.19
CA ASP A 185 -4.11 -10.15 7.36
C ASP A 185 -3.57 -11.10 6.26
N GLU A 186 -2.72 -12.03 6.65
CA GLU A 186 -2.01 -12.95 5.74
C GLU A 186 -2.92 -13.97 5.04
N LYS A 187 -4.21 -14.03 5.39
CA LYS A 187 -5.20 -14.83 4.66
C LYS A 187 -5.57 -14.24 3.30
N PHE A 188 -5.27 -12.95 3.08
CA PHE A 188 -5.27 -12.37 1.75
C PHE A 188 -3.97 -12.72 1.05
N PHE A 189 -4.04 -13.54 0.01
CA PHE A 189 -2.86 -13.80 -0.80
C PHE A 189 -2.49 -12.56 -1.64
N MET A 190 -3.49 -11.92 -2.26
CA MET A 190 -3.38 -10.72 -3.04
C MET A 190 -4.77 -10.08 -3.22
N TYR A 191 -4.81 -8.73 -3.25
CA TYR A 191 -6.02 -7.90 -3.34
C TYR A 191 -6.90 -7.91 -2.08
N GLY A 192 -7.26 -6.72 -1.63
CA GLY A 192 -8.14 -6.51 -0.49
C GLY A 192 -7.47 -6.47 0.87
N GLU A 193 -6.19 -6.84 0.96
CA GLU A 193 -5.39 -6.70 2.18
C GLU A 193 -5.21 -5.23 2.60
N ASP A 194 -5.09 -4.33 1.61
CA ASP A 194 -5.00 -2.88 1.81
C ASP A 194 -6.34 -2.29 2.29
N ILE A 195 -7.44 -2.74 1.71
CA ILE A 195 -8.80 -2.36 2.12
C ILE A 195 -9.07 -2.83 3.55
N ASP A 196 -8.71 -4.08 3.89
CA ASP A 196 -8.85 -4.63 5.24
C ASP A 196 -7.98 -3.88 6.25
N LEU A 197 -6.73 -3.56 5.91
CA LEU A 197 -5.82 -2.76 6.73
C LEU A 197 -6.44 -1.39 7.04
N CYS A 198 -6.83 -0.66 6.00
CA CYS A 198 -7.45 0.66 6.13
C CYS A 198 -8.74 0.61 6.97
N ARG A 199 -9.55 -0.42 6.80
CA ARG A 199 -10.75 -0.63 7.60
C ARG A 199 -10.42 -0.81 9.08
N ARG A 200 -9.46 -1.70 9.44
CA ARG A 200 -9.07 -1.92 10.83
C ARG A 200 -8.50 -0.66 11.48
N ILE A 201 -7.76 0.16 10.73
CA ILE A 201 -7.26 1.46 11.20
C ILE A 201 -8.41 2.44 11.44
N ARG A 202 -9.44 2.47 10.59
CA ARG A 202 -10.64 3.29 10.82
C ARG A 202 -11.45 2.81 12.04
N GLU A 203 -11.48 1.50 12.32
CA GLU A 203 -12.09 0.94 13.54
C GLU A 203 -11.37 1.47 14.80
N GLU A 204 -10.06 1.73 14.73
CA GLU A 204 -9.28 2.40 15.79
C GLU A 204 -9.47 3.93 15.82
N LYS A 205 -10.46 4.49 15.06
CA LYS A 205 -10.81 5.91 15.03
C LYS A 205 -9.77 6.82 14.37
N TYR A 206 -8.88 6.26 13.56
CA TYR A 206 -7.97 7.03 12.72
C TYR A 206 -8.55 7.27 11.32
N GLU A 207 -8.02 8.28 10.65
CA GLU A 207 -8.42 8.68 9.31
C GLU A 207 -7.56 7.99 8.26
N VAL A 208 -8.20 7.64 7.15
CA VAL A 208 -7.54 7.26 5.91
C VAL A 208 -7.73 8.42 4.93
N ARG A 209 -6.65 8.93 4.37
CA ARG A 209 -6.67 10.11 3.50
C ARG A 209 -6.02 9.81 2.15
N PHE A 210 -6.58 10.38 1.11
CA PHE A 210 -6.01 10.43 -0.22
C PHE A 210 -5.41 11.82 -0.46
N CYS A 211 -4.13 11.89 -0.84
CA CYS A 211 -3.37 13.14 -1.04
C CYS A 211 -2.93 13.27 -2.50
N PRO A 212 -3.72 13.92 -3.36
CA PRO A 212 -3.43 14.04 -4.79
C PRO A 212 -2.29 15.01 -5.13
N GLN A 213 -1.80 15.79 -4.15
CA GLN A 213 -0.68 16.71 -4.31
C GLN A 213 0.64 15.97 -4.57
N VAL A 214 0.71 14.71 -4.18
CA VAL A 214 1.84 13.82 -4.48
C VAL A 214 1.39 12.77 -5.48
N SER A 215 2.14 12.63 -6.58
CA SER A 215 1.87 11.66 -7.64
C SER A 215 3.01 10.65 -7.75
N ILE A 216 2.64 9.37 -7.84
CA ILE A 216 3.56 8.26 -8.06
C ILE A 216 3.13 7.53 -9.33
N LEU A 217 4.07 7.35 -10.25
CA LEU A 217 3.85 6.51 -11.43
C LEU A 217 3.67 5.06 -10.99
N HIS A 218 2.63 4.39 -11.49
CA HIS A 218 2.41 2.98 -11.25
C HIS A 218 2.06 2.28 -12.56
N LEU A 219 2.92 1.38 -12.99
CA LEU A 219 2.77 0.70 -14.28
C LEU A 219 1.67 -0.37 -14.25
N GLY A 220 1.40 -0.92 -13.07
CA GLY A 220 0.33 -1.89 -12.80
C GLY A 220 0.48 -3.24 -13.51
N GLY A 221 0.27 -4.33 -12.77
CA GLY A 221 0.16 -5.67 -13.32
C GLY A 221 1.43 -6.27 -13.94
N LYS A 222 2.62 -5.70 -13.65
CA LYS A 222 3.89 -6.18 -14.23
C LYS A 222 4.45 -7.44 -13.56
N SER A 223 4.02 -7.73 -12.34
CA SER A 223 4.39 -8.93 -11.57
C SER A 223 3.47 -10.14 -11.82
N GLN A 224 2.36 -9.99 -12.55
CA GLN A 224 1.45 -11.11 -12.85
C GLN A 224 1.19 -11.24 -14.36
N ARG A 225 1.54 -12.39 -14.91
CA ARG A 225 1.40 -12.67 -16.36
C ARG A 225 0.06 -13.30 -16.76
N ASN A 226 -0.73 -13.83 -15.79
CA ASN A 226 -1.96 -14.58 -16.09
C ASN A 226 -3.22 -13.85 -15.60
N PHE A 227 -3.99 -13.28 -16.53
CA PHE A 227 -5.23 -12.55 -16.29
C PHE A 227 -6.32 -13.40 -15.57
N LEU A 228 -6.42 -14.68 -15.90
CA LEU A 228 -7.41 -15.57 -15.26
C LEU A 228 -7.06 -15.81 -13.79
N GLU A 229 -5.77 -15.95 -13.49
CA GLU A 229 -5.30 -16.11 -12.13
C GLU A 229 -5.51 -14.85 -11.29
N GLN A 230 -5.25 -13.67 -11.85
CA GLN A 230 -5.57 -12.39 -11.22
C GLN A 230 -7.04 -12.31 -10.83
N LYS A 231 -7.95 -12.61 -11.76
CA LYS A 231 -9.40 -12.64 -11.48
C LYS A 231 -9.75 -13.63 -10.39
N ARG A 232 -9.19 -14.84 -10.44
CA ARG A 232 -9.42 -15.86 -9.42
C ARG A 232 -8.99 -15.41 -8.03
N GLN A 233 -7.80 -14.81 -7.92
CA GLN A 233 -7.31 -14.29 -6.64
C GLN A 233 -8.17 -13.12 -6.14
N TYR A 234 -8.54 -12.20 -7.03
CA TYR A 234 -9.46 -11.11 -6.69
C TYR A 234 -10.79 -11.62 -6.12
N PHE A 235 -11.44 -12.59 -6.80
CA PHE A 235 -12.69 -13.16 -6.31
C PHE A 235 -12.54 -13.89 -4.98
N LYS A 236 -11.46 -14.65 -4.79
CA LYS A 236 -11.19 -15.30 -3.50
C LYS A 236 -11.06 -14.28 -2.37
N SER A 237 -10.28 -13.24 -2.59
CA SER A 237 -10.06 -12.17 -1.61
C SER A 237 -11.34 -11.38 -1.34
N LEU A 238 -12.12 -11.07 -2.37
CA LEU A 238 -13.41 -10.40 -2.21
C LEU A 238 -14.38 -11.25 -1.38
N CYS A 239 -14.51 -12.55 -1.67
CA CYS A 239 -15.35 -13.47 -0.89
C CYS A 239 -14.88 -13.54 0.58
N TYR A 240 -13.56 -13.61 0.79
CA TYR A 240 -13.00 -13.61 2.14
C TYR A 240 -13.30 -12.29 2.88
N TYR A 241 -13.08 -11.14 2.22
CA TYR A 241 -13.36 -9.83 2.77
C TYR A 241 -14.84 -9.69 3.18
N LEU A 242 -15.77 -10.02 2.28
CA LEU A 242 -17.21 -9.97 2.55
C LEU A 242 -17.59 -10.89 3.71
N LYS A 243 -17.08 -12.12 3.74
CA LYS A 243 -17.30 -13.05 4.86
C LYS A 243 -16.80 -12.46 6.18
N LYS A 244 -15.59 -11.92 6.19
CA LYS A 244 -14.96 -11.31 7.37
C LYS A 244 -15.74 -10.09 7.86
N THR A 245 -16.31 -9.30 6.94
CA THR A 245 -16.98 -8.03 7.28
C THR A 245 -18.46 -8.20 7.63
N VAL A 246 -19.17 -9.08 6.94
CA VAL A 246 -20.61 -9.31 7.16
C VAL A 246 -20.86 -10.21 8.37
N PHE A 247 -20.02 -11.25 8.58
CA PHE A 247 -20.22 -12.21 9.66
C PHE A 247 -19.43 -11.91 10.94
N ARG A 248 -18.66 -10.82 10.99
CA ARG A 248 -18.10 -10.34 12.25
C ARG A 248 -19.25 -9.84 13.11
N LYS A 249 -19.72 -10.66 14.06
CA LYS A 249 -20.62 -10.19 15.14
C LYS A 249 -19.97 -8.95 15.74
N LYS A 250 -20.68 -7.81 15.75
CA LYS A 250 -20.26 -6.65 16.56
C LYS A 250 -19.92 -7.19 17.95
N PRO A 251 -18.78 -6.85 18.54
CA PRO A 251 -18.60 -7.16 19.95
C PRO A 251 -19.80 -6.57 20.67
N TYR A 252 -20.48 -7.39 21.45
CA TYR A 252 -21.62 -6.97 22.25
C TYR A 252 -21.20 -5.72 23.01
N GLY A 253 -21.91 -4.62 22.79
CA GLY A 253 -21.79 -3.44 23.62
C GLY A 253 -22.06 -3.87 25.06
N ASN A 254 -21.10 -3.59 25.92
CA ASN A 254 -21.35 -3.65 27.37
C ASN A 254 -22.49 -2.66 27.66
N ILE A 255 -23.55 -3.22 28.19
CA ILE A 255 -24.65 -2.52 28.88
C ILE A 255 -24.06 -1.83 30.11
#